data_3c9a9271b3c117113d5d81381e613902
#
_entry.id   3c9a9271b3c117113d5d81381e613902
#
_cell.length_a   1.000
_cell.length_b   1.000
_cell.length_c   1.000
_cell.angle_alpha   90.00
_cell.angle_beta   90.00
_cell.angle_gamma   90.00
#
_symmetry.space_group_name_H-M   'P 1'
#
loop_
_entity.id
_entity.type
_entity.pdbx_description
1 polymer ?
#
loop_
_entity_poly.entity_id
_entity_poly.type
_entity_poly.pdbx_seq_one_letter_code
_entity_poly.pdbx_strand_id
1 'polypeptide(L)'
;MKLESFGMTDTGCTRTNNEDCFLIAEDAKLYLVADGMGGAQAGEHASQLAAVTVGNVISNMKEPSDAILPQAFEQANLEVLQASRRDFRLEGMGTTLVAILGNGERAYVANVGDSRAYLYHQGQLRELSEDQTWVNEIGRKLGLPEEQLKKHPLRNVLTMAIGVGDQVRIHSSSIELEAGMVFLLCSDGLHGVIPDSDIVNILQSGGELEHQAATLIEKAKQAGGPDNITTVLLRVA
;
A
#
# COMPACT_ATOMS: atom_id res chain seq x y z
N MET A 1 -6.13 22.32 -3.02
CA MET A 1 -6.00 22.04 -1.59
C MET A 1 -4.58 21.65 -1.27
N LYS A 2 -4.09 21.96 -0.05
CA LYS A 2 -2.78 21.55 0.43
C LYS A 2 -2.88 20.13 1.02
N LEU A 3 -1.91 19.29 0.73
CA LEU A 3 -1.76 17.97 1.37
C LEU A 3 -0.60 18.07 2.36
N GLU A 4 -0.85 17.67 3.60
CA GLU A 4 0.17 17.43 4.62
C GLU A 4 0.41 15.93 4.66
N SER A 5 1.66 15.49 4.78
CA SER A 5 1.99 14.07 4.71
C SER A 5 3.03 13.66 5.73
N PHE A 6 2.96 12.42 6.19
CA PHE A 6 3.99 11.78 7.01
C PHE A 6 4.00 10.27 6.75
N GLY A 7 5.19 9.69 6.62
CA GLY A 7 5.39 8.26 6.43
C GLY A 7 6.31 7.67 7.48
N MET A 8 6.03 6.44 7.90
CA MET A 8 6.85 5.69 8.85
C MET A 8 6.82 4.20 8.52
N THR A 9 7.96 3.54 8.69
CA THR A 9 8.10 2.10 8.58
C THR A 9 8.86 1.52 9.76
N ASP A 10 8.52 0.30 10.16
CA ASP A 10 9.16 -0.45 11.26
C ASP A 10 9.28 -1.93 10.86
N THR A 11 10.38 -2.56 11.24
CA THR A 11 10.63 -3.98 10.94
C THR A 11 9.63 -4.93 11.63
N GLY A 12 8.88 -4.43 12.61
CA GLY A 12 8.03 -5.24 13.46
C GLY A 12 8.80 -5.97 14.55
N CYS A 13 8.15 -6.99 15.16
CA CYS A 13 8.73 -7.70 16.29
C CYS A 13 9.34 -9.07 15.93
N THR A 14 9.07 -9.56 14.71
CA THR A 14 9.42 -10.95 14.31
C THR A 14 10.43 -10.98 13.15
N ARG A 15 10.37 -10.02 12.24
CA ARG A 15 11.26 -9.95 11.08
C ARG A 15 12.62 -9.40 11.47
N THR A 16 13.66 -9.76 10.70
CA THR A 16 15.05 -9.28 10.89
C THR A 16 15.44 -8.23 9.87
N ASN A 17 14.70 -8.11 8.79
CA ASN A 17 14.85 -7.13 7.71
C ASN A 17 13.50 -6.48 7.42
N ASN A 18 13.55 -5.34 6.75
CA ASN A 18 12.36 -4.64 6.31
C ASN A 18 12.29 -4.68 4.77
N GLU A 19 11.31 -5.39 4.25
CA GLU A 19 11.06 -5.51 2.81
C GLU A 19 10.02 -4.50 2.32
N ASP A 20 9.37 -3.77 3.25
CA ASP A 20 8.49 -2.66 2.93
C ASP A 20 9.27 -1.44 2.44
N CYS A 21 8.64 -0.68 1.57
CA CYS A 21 9.12 0.62 1.11
C CYS A 21 7.96 1.62 1.03
N PHE A 22 8.21 2.88 1.32
CA PHE A 22 7.28 3.96 1.02
C PHE A 22 7.98 5.11 0.30
N LEU A 23 7.22 5.89 -0.46
CA LEU A 23 7.68 7.11 -1.11
C LEU A 23 6.69 8.24 -0.85
N ILE A 24 7.23 9.38 -0.43
CA ILE A 24 6.54 10.67 -0.35
C ILE A 24 7.26 11.62 -1.30
N ALA A 25 6.63 11.99 -2.40
CA ALA A 25 7.12 12.95 -3.38
C ALA A 25 6.16 14.16 -3.41
N GLU A 26 6.36 15.09 -2.48
CA GLU A 26 5.44 16.23 -2.25
C GLU A 26 5.27 17.11 -3.48
N ASP A 27 6.35 17.39 -4.21
CA ASP A 27 6.30 18.20 -5.44
C ASP A 27 5.44 17.56 -6.52
N ALA A 28 5.48 16.23 -6.62
CA ALA A 28 4.66 15.45 -7.54
C ALA A 28 3.29 15.08 -6.95
N LYS A 29 3.06 15.36 -5.66
CA LYS A 29 1.89 14.92 -4.88
C LYS A 29 1.63 13.41 -4.97
N LEU A 30 2.70 12.63 -5.03
CA LEU A 30 2.69 11.18 -5.10
C LEU A 30 3.07 10.59 -3.74
N TYR A 31 2.27 9.65 -3.28
CA TYR A 31 2.43 8.94 -2.02
C TYR A 31 2.17 7.46 -2.27
N LEU A 32 3.06 6.58 -1.84
CA LEU A 32 2.88 5.15 -2.04
C LEU A 32 3.48 4.31 -0.91
N VAL A 33 2.98 3.07 -0.81
CA VAL A 33 3.51 1.99 0.01
C VAL A 33 3.65 0.76 -0.89
N ALA A 34 4.73 0.02 -0.71
CA ALA A 34 5.06 -1.22 -1.39
C ALA A 34 5.56 -2.23 -0.35
N ASP A 35 4.97 -3.42 -0.33
CA ASP A 35 5.33 -4.53 0.54
C ASP A 35 6.01 -5.61 -0.30
N GLY A 36 7.31 -5.82 -0.05
CA GLY A 36 8.15 -6.67 -0.85
C GLY A 36 8.09 -8.14 -0.44
N MET A 37 8.12 -9.03 -1.41
CA MET A 37 8.14 -10.47 -1.21
C MET A 37 9.20 -11.15 -2.08
N GLY A 38 9.72 -12.31 -1.63
CA GLY A 38 10.73 -13.09 -2.38
C GLY A 38 11.97 -13.44 -1.56
N GLY A 39 11.90 -13.26 -0.23
CA GLY A 39 12.99 -13.46 0.72
C GLY A 39 13.89 -12.23 0.88
N ALA A 40 14.63 -12.19 1.97
CA ALA A 40 15.18 -11.01 2.65
C ALA A 40 15.85 -9.92 1.78
N GLN A 41 16.47 -10.24 0.66
CA GLN A 41 17.09 -9.24 -0.23
C GLN A 41 16.26 -8.98 -1.49
N ALA A 42 15.53 -9.97 -1.94
CA ALA A 42 14.77 -9.90 -3.18
C ALA A 42 13.48 -9.07 -2.98
N GLY A 43 12.77 -9.22 -1.85
CA GLY A 43 11.58 -8.43 -1.52
C GLY A 43 11.89 -6.94 -1.36
N GLU A 44 12.94 -6.61 -0.57
CA GLU A 44 13.40 -5.23 -0.42
C GLU A 44 13.76 -4.58 -1.76
N HIS A 45 14.47 -5.32 -2.63
CA HIS A 45 14.82 -4.81 -3.95
C HIS A 45 13.58 -4.58 -4.83
N ALA A 46 12.60 -5.48 -4.78
CA ALA A 46 11.36 -5.35 -5.56
C ALA A 46 10.54 -4.13 -5.14
N SER A 47 10.32 -3.93 -3.83
CA SER A 47 9.55 -2.79 -3.30
C SER A 47 10.22 -1.45 -3.61
N GLN A 48 11.54 -1.35 -3.43
CA GLN A 48 12.32 -0.15 -3.74
C GLN A 48 12.31 0.15 -5.25
N LEU A 49 12.55 -0.86 -6.11
CA LEU A 49 12.56 -0.68 -7.56
C LEU A 49 11.19 -0.23 -8.07
N ALA A 50 10.11 -0.83 -7.57
CA ALA A 50 8.75 -0.43 -7.93
C ALA A 50 8.46 1.03 -7.52
N ALA A 51 8.79 1.39 -6.28
CA ALA A 51 8.58 2.75 -5.76
C ALA A 51 9.34 3.81 -6.58
N VAL A 52 10.62 3.56 -6.87
CA VAL A 52 11.46 4.45 -7.68
C VAL A 52 10.94 4.56 -9.12
N THR A 53 10.51 3.45 -9.72
CA THR A 53 9.97 3.45 -11.09
C THR A 53 8.70 4.29 -11.17
N VAL A 54 7.75 4.08 -10.26
CA VAL A 54 6.51 4.89 -10.20
C VAL A 54 6.85 6.37 -10.01
N GLY A 55 7.74 6.69 -9.07
CA GLY A 55 8.19 8.06 -8.84
C GLY A 55 8.76 8.73 -10.09
N ASN A 56 9.61 8.02 -10.82
CA ASN A 56 10.21 8.51 -12.07
C ASN A 56 9.17 8.72 -13.18
N VAL A 57 8.24 7.78 -13.35
CA VAL A 57 7.17 7.92 -14.36
C VAL A 57 6.32 9.14 -14.05
N ILE A 58 5.85 9.29 -12.81
CA ILE A 58 4.99 10.41 -12.41
C ILE A 58 5.71 11.75 -12.52
N SER A 59 6.98 11.85 -12.09
CA SER A 59 7.76 13.10 -12.15
C SER A 59 8.01 13.60 -13.58
N ASN A 60 8.00 12.70 -14.57
CA ASN A 60 8.19 13.04 -15.98
C ASN A 60 6.88 13.37 -16.73
N MET A 61 5.74 13.26 -16.08
CA MET A 61 4.45 13.51 -16.70
C MET A 61 4.01 14.97 -16.56
N LYS A 62 3.28 15.46 -17.58
CA LYS A 62 2.87 16.86 -17.63
C LYS A 62 1.60 17.16 -16.85
N GLU A 63 0.65 16.22 -16.83
CA GLU A 63 -0.63 16.40 -16.14
C GLU A 63 -1.13 15.07 -15.55
N PRO A 64 -1.58 15.05 -14.26
CA PRO A 64 -2.21 13.89 -13.67
C PRO A 64 -3.56 13.54 -14.33
N SER A 65 -3.78 12.26 -14.63
CA SER A 65 -5.04 11.74 -15.16
C SER A 65 -5.36 10.37 -14.55
N ASP A 66 -6.58 9.88 -14.72
CA ASP A 66 -7.01 8.57 -14.19
C ASP A 66 -6.13 7.40 -14.71
N ALA A 67 -5.53 7.56 -15.90
CA ALA A 67 -4.70 6.52 -16.52
C ALA A 67 -3.25 6.52 -16.03
N ILE A 68 -2.80 7.50 -15.29
CA ILE A 68 -1.38 7.74 -15.02
C ILE A 68 -0.80 6.76 -14.03
N LEU A 69 -1.49 6.51 -12.91
CA LEU A 69 -1.08 5.50 -11.93
C LEU A 69 -1.07 4.08 -12.53
N PRO A 70 -2.12 3.65 -13.26
CA PRO A 70 -2.07 2.38 -13.99
C PRO A 70 -0.86 2.24 -14.92
N GLN A 71 -0.54 3.25 -15.74
CA GLN A 71 0.63 3.22 -16.61
C GLN A 71 1.94 3.13 -15.83
N ALA A 72 2.06 3.88 -14.72
CA ALA A 72 3.25 3.82 -13.86
C ALA A 72 3.41 2.44 -13.20
N PHE A 73 2.32 1.79 -12.82
CA PHE A 73 2.32 0.45 -12.23
C PHE A 73 2.67 -0.62 -13.26
N GLU A 74 2.16 -0.49 -14.49
CA GLU A 74 2.56 -1.38 -15.61
C GLU A 74 4.07 -1.27 -15.88
N GLN A 75 4.62 -0.05 -15.87
CA GLN A 75 6.07 0.15 -16.03
C GLN A 75 6.85 -0.45 -14.86
N ALA A 76 6.38 -0.25 -13.62
CA ALA A 76 7.00 -0.85 -12.44
C ALA A 76 6.99 -2.39 -12.52
N ASN A 77 5.88 -2.98 -12.99
CA ASN A 77 5.80 -4.43 -13.21
C ASN A 77 6.86 -4.92 -14.20
N LEU A 78 7.02 -4.23 -15.31
CA LEU A 78 8.03 -4.59 -16.33
C LEU A 78 9.45 -4.50 -15.78
N GLU A 79 9.79 -3.44 -15.06
CA GLU A 79 11.14 -3.25 -14.51
C GLU A 79 11.48 -4.30 -13.44
N VAL A 80 10.56 -4.56 -12.49
CA VAL A 80 10.76 -5.58 -11.46
C VAL A 80 10.89 -6.98 -12.10
N LEU A 81 10.00 -7.33 -13.03
CA LEU A 81 10.05 -8.61 -13.73
C LEU A 81 11.36 -8.79 -14.54
N GLN A 82 11.81 -7.73 -15.21
CA GLN A 82 13.08 -7.78 -15.94
C GLN A 82 14.28 -7.93 -15.01
N ALA A 83 14.30 -7.24 -13.87
CA ALA A 83 15.36 -7.38 -12.88
C ALA A 83 15.41 -8.80 -12.31
N SER A 84 14.25 -9.38 -11.95
CA SER A 84 14.14 -10.78 -11.52
C SER A 84 14.68 -11.78 -12.54
N ARG A 85 14.43 -11.55 -13.84
CA ARG A 85 14.91 -12.43 -14.93
C ARG A 85 16.42 -12.28 -15.22
N ARG A 86 17.02 -11.14 -14.91
CA ARG A 86 18.45 -10.86 -15.17
C ARG A 86 19.38 -11.37 -14.08
N ASP A 87 18.90 -11.48 -12.85
CA ASP A 87 19.70 -11.90 -11.69
C ASP A 87 18.99 -13.04 -10.94
N PHE A 88 19.57 -14.24 -10.97
CA PHE A 88 19.01 -15.41 -10.31
C PHE A 88 18.83 -15.24 -8.79
N ARG A 89 19.57 -14.33 -8.16
CA ARG A 89 19.41 -14.00 -6.73
C ARG A 89 18.10 -13.28 -6.44
N LEU A 90 17.49 -12.71 -7.47
CA LEU A 90 16.22 -11.97 -7.42
C LEU A 90 15.06 -12.80 -8.03
N GLU A 91 15.28 -14.08 -8.31
CA GLU A 91 14.27 -14.95 -8.91
C GLU A 91 13.03 -15.04 -8.00
N GLY A 92 11.87 -14.80 -8.58
CA GLY A 92 10.59 -14.84 -7.86
C GLY A 92 10.32 -13.63 -6.95
N MET A 93 11.14 -12.57 -7.00
CA MET A 93 10.82 -11.34 -6.30
C MET A 93 9.56 -10.69 -6.85
N GLY A 94 8.84 -10.02 -5.97
CA GLY A 94 7.68 -9.22 -6.30
C GLY A 94 7.36 -8.24 -5.19
N THR A 95 6.35 -7.42 -5.38
CA THR A 95 5.88 -6.49 -4.35
C THR A 95 4.41 -6.15 -4.56
N THR A 96 3.71 -5.83 -3.47
CA THR A 96 2.45 -5.08 -3.56
C THR A 96 2.76 -3.65 -3.97
N LEU A 97 1.74 -2.91 -4.33
CA LEU A 97 1.87 -1.47 -4.56
C LEU A 97 0.52 -0.79 -4.35
N VAL A 98 0.47 0.19 -3.48
CA VAL A 98 -0.68 1.08 -3.30
C VAL A 98 -0.22 2.52 -3.36
N ALA A 99 -0.92 3.37 -4.12
CA ALA A 99 -0.52 4.76 -4.30
C ALA A 99 -1.71 5.72 -4.34
N ILE A 100 -1.42 6.96 -3.92
CA ILE A 100 -2.29 8.13 -4.09
C ILE A 100 -1.51 9.20 -4.85
N LEU A 101 -2.16 9.76 -5.89
CA LEU A 101 -1.66 10.89 -6.65
C LEU A 101 -2.69 12.02 -6.60
N GLY A 102 -2.31 13.17 -6.04
CA GLY A 102 -3.14 14.35 -5.95
C GLY A 102 -2.94 15.30 -7.14
N ASN A 103 -4.03 15.93 -7.61
CA ASN A 103 -3.93 17.05 -8.58
C ASN A 103 -4.41 18.40 -8.02
N GLY A 104 -4.71 18.45 -6.71
CA GLY A 104 -5.22 19.65 -6.04
C GLY A 104 -6.74 19.71 -5.88
N GLU A 105 -7.51 19.01 -6.71
CA GLU A 105 -8.96 18.88 -6.63
C GLU A 105 -9.40 17.42 -6.39
N ARG A 106 -8.61 16.48 -6.90
CA ARG A 106 -8.88 15.04 -6.81
C ARG A 106 -7.67 14.28 -6.34
N ALA A 107 -7.91 13.13 -5.72
CA ALA A 107 -6.93 12.07 -5.47
C ALA A 107 -7.23 10.89 -6.38
N TYR A 108 -6.24 10.44 -7.14
CA TYR A 108 -6.25 9.19 -7.88
C TYR A 108 -5.63 8.12 -7.00
N VAL A 109 -6.30 6.99 -6.88
CA VAL A 109 -5.87 5.85 -6.05
C VAL A 109 -5.67 4.65 -6.96
N ALA A 110 -4.59 3.91 -6.78
CA ALA A 110 -4.39 2.62 -7.44
C ALA A 110 -3.74 1.62 -6.51
N ASN A 111 -4.06 0.33 -6.68
CA ASN A 111 -3.37 -0.74 -5.97
C ASN A 111 -3.22 -2.02 -6.80
N VAL A 112 -2.17 -2.78 -6.43
CA VAL A 112 -1.88 -4.17 -6.80
C VAL A 112 -1.45 -4.90 -5.54
N GLY A 113 -2.02 -6.08 -5.27
CA GLY A 113 -1.78 -6.83 -4.05
C GLY A 113 -2.78 -6.50 -2.95
N ASP A 114 -2.35 -6.55 -1.71
CA ASP A 114 -3.18 -6.38 -0.50
C ASP A 114 -2.72 -5.25 0.43
N SER A 115 -1.70 -4.47 0.06
CA SER A 115 -1.48 -3.17 0.70
C SER A 115 -2.67 -2.26 0.44
N ARG A 116 -3.12 -1.53 1.46
CA ARG A 116 -4.41 -0.83 1.42
C ARG A 116 -4.28 0.69 1.44
N ALA A 117 -5.26 1.32 0.79
CA ALA A 117 -5.59 2.73 0.92
C ALA A 117 -6.93 2.90 1.64
N TYR A 118 -6.96 3.69 2.69
CA TYR A 118 -8.17 4.08 3.41
C TYR A 118 -8.41 5.58 3.32
N LEU A 119 -9.68 5.97 3.33
CA LEU A 119 -10.14 7.33 3.57
C LEU A 119 -10.88 7.38 4.91
N TYR A 120 -10.38 8.21 5.82
CA TYR A 120 -11.10 8.62 7.02
C TYR A 120 -11.69 10.01 6.80
N HIS A 121 -13.00 10.13 6.96
CA HIS A 121 -13.71 11.42 6.88
C HIS A 121 -14.98 11.37 7.73
N GLN A 122 -15.24 12.42 8.51
CA GLN A 122 -16.46 12.57 9.34
C GLN A 122 -16.76 11.33 10.23
N GLY A 123 -15.73 10.77 10.86
CA GLY A 123 -15.88 9.62 11.76
C GLY A 123 -16.01 8.26 11.06
N GLN A 124 -15.95 8.21 9.74
CA GLN A 124 -16.05 6.98 8.97
C GLN A 124 -14.72 6.62 8.30
N LEU A 125 -14.34 5.35 8.36
CA LEU A 125 -13.23 4.77 7.63
C LEU A 125 -13.78 3.99 6.44
N ARG A 126 -13.28 4.27 5.24
CA ARG A 126 -13.64 3.58 4.00
C ARG A 126 -12.39 3.08 3.31
N GLU A 127 -12.34 1.80 2.98
CA GLU A 127 -11.30 1.25 2.12
C GLU A 127 -11.53 1.71 0.67
N LEU A 128 -10.44 2.11 0.01
CA LEU A 128 -10.41 2.60 -1.37
C LEU A 128 -9.74 1.63 -2.32
N SER A 129 -8.92 0.73 -1.78
CA SER A 129 -8.24 -0.36 -2.48
C SER A 129 -9.10 -1.61 -2.57
N GLU A 130 -8.65 -2.59 -3.35
CA GLU A 130 -9.26 -3.91 -3.42
C GLU A 130 -8.17 -4.97 -3.23
N ASP A 131 -8.26 -5.74 -2.14
CA ASP A 131 -7.28 -6.81 -1.86
C ASP A 131 -7.33 -7.90 -2.93
N GLN A 132 -6.20 -8.15 -3.54
CA GLN A 132 -6.00 -9.21 -4.52
C GLN A 132 -5.37 -10.44 -3.84
N THR A 133 -6.15 -11.07 -2.96
CA THR A 133 -5.79 -12.28 -2.23
C THR A 133 -6.66 -13.46 -2.62
N TRP A 134 -6.18 -14.68 -2.35
CA TRP A 134 -6.95 -15.91 -2.57
C TRP A 134 -8.32 -15.86 -1.85
N VAL A 135 -8.36 -15.29 -0.64
CA VAL A 135 -9.60 -15.16 0.14
C VAL A 135 -10.62 -14.31 -0.60
N ASN A 136 -10.23 -13.13 -1.07
CA ASN A 136 -11.16 -12.20 -1.70
C ASN A 136 -11.59 -12.67 -3.10
N GLU A 137 -10.67 -13.18 -3.89
CA GLU A 137 -10.97 -13.51 -5.28
C GLU A 137 -11.52 -14.91 -5.49
N ILE A 138 -11.15 -15.86 -4.64
CA ILE A 138 -11.53 -17.28 -4.81
C ILE A 138 -12.39 -17.74 -3.65
N GLY A 139 -11.92 -17.59 -2.42
CA GLY A 139 -12.60 -18.12 -1.24
C GLY A 139 -14.02 -17.58 -1.08
N ARG A 140 -14.23 -16.28 -1.21
CA ARG A 140 -15.55 -15.64 -1.15
C ARG A 140 -16.45 -16.06 -2.31
N LYS A 141 -15.91 -16.17 -3.52
CA LYS A 141 -16.68 -16.65 -4.69
C LYS A 141 -17.11 -18.11 -4.56
N LEU A 142 -16.37 -18.92 -3.81
CA LEU A 142 -16.76 -20.30 -3.46
C LEU A 142 -17.80 -20.36 -2.35
N GLY A 143 -18.21 -19.22 -1.78
CA GLY A 143 -19.21 -19.16 -0.71
C GLY A 143 -18.70 -19.65 0.64
N LEU A 144 -17.39 -19.64 0.88
CA LEU A 144 -16.84 -20.03 2.16
C LEU A 144 -17.21 -19.00 3.25
N PRO A 145 -17.64 -19.46 4.45
CA PRO A 145 -17.96 -18.56 5.56
C PRO A 145 -16.75 -17.71 5.98
N GLU A 146 -16.97 -16.45 6.37
CA GLU A 146 -15.91 -15.50 6.80
C GLU A 146 -15.02 -16.08 7.92
N GLU A 147 -15.62 -16.85 8.86
CA GLU A 147 -14.85 -17.50 9.94
C GLU A 147 -13.87 -18.58 9.43
N GLN A 148 -14.19 -19.22 8.31
CA GLN A 148 -13.28 -20.18 7.67
C GLN A 148 -12.22 -19.45 6.86
N LEU A 149 -12.59 -18.36 6.16
CA LEU A 149 -11.69 -17.53 5.37
C LEU A 149 -10.60 -16.92 6.26
N LYS A 150 -10.95 -16.36 7.42
CA LYS A 150 -10.00 -15.79 8.39
C LYS A 150 -8.95 -16.79 8.89
N LYS A 151 -9.28 -18.08 8.93
CA LYS A 151 -8.38 -19.15 9.41
C LYS A 151 -7.78 -19.97 8.27
N HIS A 152 -8.08 -19.63 7.02
CA HIS A 152 -7.65 -20.40 5.88
C HIS A 152 -6.12 -20.33 5.69
N PRO A 153 -5.43 -21.45 5.39
CA PRO A 153 -3.98 -21.44 5.16
C PRO A 153 -3.52 -20.47 4.06
N LEU A 154 -4.37 -20.24 3.06
CA LEU A 154 -4.08 -19.36 1.93
C LEU A 154 -4.60 -17.91 2.14
N ARG A 155 -4.94 -17.51 3.37
CA ARG A 155 -5.56 -16.20 3.60
C ARG A 155 -4.69 -15.01 3.15
N ASN A 156 -3.36 -15.14 3.29
CA ASN A 156 -2.39 -14.11 2.91
C ASN A 156 -1.74 -14.39 1.53
N VAL A 157 -2.27 -15.36 0.75
CA VAL A 157 -1.69 -15.66 -0.56
C VAL A 157 -2.22 -14.64 -1.57
N LEU A 158 -1.29 -13.87 -2.13
CA LEU A 158 -1.59 -12.91 -3.18
C LEU A 158 -1.97 -13.63 -4.49
N THR A 159 -2.97 -13.12 -5.17
CA THR A 159 -3.36 -13.54 -6.54
C THR A 159 -2.78 -12.61 -7.60
N MET A 160 -2.24 -11.45 -7.17
CA MET A 160 -1.59 -10.47 -8.02
C MET A 160 -0.50 -9.72 -7.24
N ALA A 161 0.64 -9.52 -7.90
CA ALA A 161 1.75 -8.70 -7.39
C ALA A 161 2.55 -8.11 -8.57
N ILE A 162 3.21 -7.01 -8.33
CA ILE A 162 4.17 -6.37 -9.25
C ILE A 162 5.40 -7.28 -9.39
N GLY A 163 5.86 -7.52 -10.62
CA GLY A 163 7.08 -8.27 -10.92
C GLY A 163 6.92 -9.79 -11.02
N VAL A 164 5.73 -10.35 -10.80
CA VAL A 164 5.51 -11.81 -10.82
C VAL A 164 5.04 -12.33 -12.18
N GLY A 165 4.30 -11.54 -12.93
CA GLY A 165 3.74 -11.93 -14.24
C GLY A 165 3.92 -10.86 -15.31
N ASP A 166 3.80 -11.27 -16.59
CA ASP A 166 3.90 -10.34 -17.72
C ASP A 166 2.73 -9.32 -17.76
N GLN A 167 1.59 -9.66 -17.15
CA GLN A 167 0.44 -8.78 -17.02
C GLN A 167 0.10 -8.54 -15.56
N VAL A 168 -0.25 -7.31 -15.23
CA VAL A 168 -0.70 -6.92 -13.91
C VAL A 168 -2.12 -6.35 -13.99
N ARG A 169 -2.98 -6.77 -13.06
CA ARG A 169 -4.34 -6.22 -12.92
C ARG A 169 -4.32 -5.15 -11.85
N ILE A 170 -4.60 -3.93 -12.24
CA ILE A 170 -4.54 -2.75 -11.38
C ILE A 170 -5.97 -2.34 -11.04
N HIS A 171 -6.29 -2.25 -9.75
CA HIS A 171 -7.51 -1.57 -9.31
C HIS A 171 -7.21 -0.08 -9.25
N SER A 172 -8.10 0.77 -9.79
CA SER A 172 -7.95 2.21 -9.74
C SER A 172 -9.28 2.93 -9.58
N SER A 173 -9.23 4.05 -8.84
CA SER A 173 -10.37 4.92 -8.57
C SER A 173 -9.95 6.37 -8.41
N SER A 174 -10.91 7.29 -8.34
CA SER A 174 -10.63 8.68 -8.02
C SER A 174 -11.67 9.27 -7.07
N ILE A 175 -11.25 10.23 -6.26
CA ILE A 175 -12.06 10.89 -5.23
C ILE A 175 -11.85 12.40 -5.33
N GLU A 176 -12.91 13.18 -5.21
CA GLU A 176 -12.83 14.62 -5.00
C GLU A 176 -12.31 14.91 -3.60
N LEU A 177 -11.35 15.83 -3.49
CA LEU A 177 -10.74 16.19 -2.21
C LEU A 177 -11.63 17.20 -1.47
N GLU A 178 -11.84 16.93 -0.19
CA GLU A 178 -12.53 17.82 0.74
C GLU A 178 -11.63 18.09 1.96
N ALA A 179 -11.70 19.30 2.50
CA ALA A 179 -10.95 19.66 3.70
C ALA A 179 -11.33 18.74 4.88
N GLY A 180 -10.33 18.34 5.64
CA GLY A 180 -10.49 17.41 6.77
C GLY A 180 -10.49 15.93 6.40
N MET A 181 -10.37 15.56 5.12
CA MET A 181 -10.09 14.18 4.72
C MET A 181 -8.71 13.76 5.19
N VAL A 182 -8.59 12.52 5.69
CA VAL A 182 -7.33 11.88 6.01
C VAL A 182 -7.24 10.56 5.26
N PHE A 183 -6.19 10.39 4.47
CA PHE A 183 -5.89 9.11 3.83
C PHE A 183 -4.83 8.38 4.62
N LEU A 184 -4.93 7.05 4.65
CA LEU A 184 -3.93 6.14 5.18
C LEU A 184 -3.59 5.13 4.09
N LEU A 185 -2.30 5.06 3.71
CA LEU A 185 -1.73 3.94 2.98
C LEU A 185 -0.98 3.05 3.96
N CYS A 186 -1.12 1.74 3.87
CA CYS A 186 -0.41 0.82 4.77
C CYS A 186 -0.19 -0.56 4.15
N SER A 187 0.86 -1.25 4.63
CA SER A 187 1.09 -2.68 4.39
C SER A 187 0.20 -3.56 5.28
N ASP A 188 0.19 -4.87 5.02
CA ASP A 188 -0.61 -5.85 5.74
C ASP A 188 -0.17 -6.03 7.20
N GLY A 189 1.09 -5.71 7.52
CA GLY A 189 1.58 -5.66 8.90
C GLY A 189 0.85 -4.67 9.81
N LEU A 190 0.10 -3.71 9.23
CA LEU A 190 -0.82 -2.86 9.99
C LEU A 190 -2.24 -3.44 9.97
N HIS A 191 -2.92 -3.44 8.81
CA HIS A 191 -4.35 -3.74 8.70
C HIS A 191 -4.69 -5.21 8.96
N GLY A 192 -3.72 -6.11 8.78
CA GLY A 192 -3.85 -7.53 9.13
C GLY A 192 -3.77 -7.83 10.62
N VAL A 193 -3.35 -6.86 11.43
CA VAL A 193 -3.01 -7.05 12.84
C VAL A 193 -3.90 -6.25 13.77
N ILE A 194 -4.26 -5.01 13.43
CA ILE A 194 -5.15 -4.17 14.23
C ILE A 194 -6.52 -4.03 13.55
N PRO A 195 -7.62 -3.96 14.32
CA PRO A 195 -8.95 -3.77 13.76
C PRO A 195 -9.16 -2.34 13.26
N ASP A 196 -10.05 -2.16 12.29
CA ASP A 196 -10.42 -0.84 11.73
C ASP A 196 -10.88 0.16 12.81
N SER A 197 -11.50 -0.33 13.90
CA SER A 197 -11.91 0.52 15.03
C SER A 197 -10.73 1.22 15.71
N ASP A 198 -9.56 0.57 15.79
CA ASP A 198 -8.36 1.18 16.35
C ASP A 198 -7.79 2.24 15.39
N ILE A 199 -7.82 1.97 14.08
CA ILE A 199 -7.45 2.95 13.06
C ILE A 199 -8.34 4.20 13.17
N VAL A 200 -9.67 4.00 13.24
CA VAL A 200 -10.65 5.09 13.40
C VAL A 200 -10.33 5.92 14.65
N ASN A 201 -10.15 5.27 15.81
CA ASN A 201 -9.88 5.95 17.07
C ASN A 201 -8.62 6.82 17.01
N ILE A 202 -7.55 6.31 16.36
CA ILE A 202 -6.29 7.04 16.22
C ILE A 202 -6.47 8.23 15.26
N LEU A 203 -7.08 8.04 14.10
CA LEU A 203 -7.28 9.12 13.14
C LEU A 203 -8.27 10.20 13.68
N GLN A 204 -9.28 9.79 14.44
CA GLN A 204 -10.25 10.69 15.08
C GLN A 204 -9.62 11.58 16.16
N SER A 205 -8.55 11.11 16.83
CA SER A 205 -7.90 11.89 17.89
C SER A 205 -7.29 13.19 17.38
N GLY A 206 -7.05 13.30 16.08
CA GLY A 206 -6.42 14.48 15.48
C GLY A 206 -4.95 14.64 15.89
N GLY A 207 -4.43 15.87 15.76
CA GLY A 207 -3.04 16.19 16.08
C GLY A 207 -2.07 15.98 14.91
N GLU A 208 -0.78 15.86 15.22
CA GLU A 208 0.28 15.71 14.22
C GLU A 208 0.25 14.33 13.56
N LEU A 209 0.44 14.28 12.24
CA LEU A 209 0.45 13.03 11.47
C LEU A 209 1.57 12.10 11.93
N GLU A 210 2.72 12.63 12.34
CA GLU A 210 3.82 11.85 12.91
C GLU A 210 3.39 11.06 14.15
N HIS A 211 2.67 11.71 15.07
CA HIS A 211 2.18 11.05 16.28
C HIS A 211 1.13 9.97 15.96
N GLN A 212 0.25 10.23 14.99
CA GLN A 212 -0.75 9.26 14.55
C GLN A 212 -0.08 8.04 13.90
N ALA A 213 0.90 8.25 13.01
CA ALA A 213 1.66 7.17 12.37
C ALA A 213 2.42 6.33 13.40
N ALA A 214 3.12 6.97 14.34
CA ALA A 214 3.82 6.27 15.42
C ALA A 214 2.85 5.45 16.29
N THR A 215 1.67 5.99 16.59
CA THR A 215 0.64 5.30 17.38
C THR A 215 0.08 4.07 16.64
N LEU A 216 -0.13 4.16 15.33
CA LEU A 216 -0.56 3.03 14.49
C LEU A 216 0.48 1.91 14.53
N ILE A 217 1.75 2.23 14.32
CA ILE A 217 2.86 1.24 14.37
C ILE A 217 2.97 0.60 15.75
N GLU A 218 2.97 1.39 16.81
CA GLU A 218 3.04 0.86 18.18
C GLU A 218 1.86 -0.06 18.52
N LYS A 219 0.67 0.26 18.05
CA LYS A 219 -0.51 -0.62 18.21
C LYS A 219 -0.32 -1.96 17.50
N ALA A 220 0.18 -1.97 16.27
CA ALA A 220 0.46 -3.20 15.54
C ALA A 220 1.57 -4.02 16.22
N LYS A 221 2.62 -3.38 16.73
CA LYS A 221 3.68 -4.05 17.52
C LYS A 221 3.14 -4.64 18.81
N GLN A 222 2.28 -3.93 19.54
CA GLN A 222 1.62 -4.44 20.76
C GLN A 222 0.70 -5.63 20.48
N ALA A 223 0.11 -5.72 19.29
CA ALA A 223 -0.68 -6.85 18.83
C ALA A 223 0.17 -8.02 18.30
N GLY A 224 1.51 -7.93 18.44
CA GLY A 224 2.47 -8.98 18.10
C GLY A 224 3.48 -8.59 17.02
N GLY A 225 3.19 -7.62 16.13
CA GLY A 225 4.09 -7.15 15.07
C GLY A 225 4.70 -8.29 14.25
N PRO A 226 3.92 -9.19 13.65
CA PRO A 226 4.46 -10.40 13.00
C PRO A 226 5.18 -10.10 11.69
N ASP A 227 4.95 -8.94 11.12
CA ASP A 227 5.52 -8.50 9.84
C ASP A 227 6.09 -7.08 9.90
N ASN A 228 6.67 -6.62 8.80
CA ASN A 228 7.04 -5.23 8.57
C ASN A 228 5.76 -4.37 8.58
N ILE A 229 5.85 -3.17 9.14
CA ILE A 229 4.69 -2.30 9.35
C ILE A 229 4.99 -0.95 8.73
N THR A 230 4.28 -0.60 7.67
CA THR A 230 4.48 0.67 6.97
C THR A 230 3.18 1.45 6.88
N THR A 231 3.27 2.76 7.15
CA THR A 231 2.14 3.68 7.10
C THR A 231 2.55 4.98 6.41
N VAL A 232 1.66 5.50 5.55
CA VAL A 232 1.74 6.87 5.02
C VAL A 232 0.40 7.54 5.25
N LEU A 233 0.42 8.65 5.98
CA LEU A 233 -0.74 9.47 6.28
C LEU A 233 -0.73 10.74 5.43
N LEU A 234 -1.91 11.13 4.92
CA LEU A 234 -2.12 12.36 4.17
C LEU A 234 -3.33 13.08 4.74
N ARG A 235 -3.21 14.38 5.00
CA ARG A 235 -4.33 15.23 5.44
C ARG A 235 -4.58 16.32 4.40
N VAL A 236 -5.85 16.50 4.07
CA VAL A 236 -6.32 17.60 3.21
C VAL A 236 -6.61 18.82 4.09
N ALA A 237 -5.80 19.88 3.92
CA ALA A 237 -5.90 21.15 4.64
C ALA A 237 -6.57 22.24 3.79
#